data_daec67c9ff28a08ea1a4575e50c0255b
#
_entry.id   daec67c9ff28a08ea1a4575e50c0255b
#
_cell.length_a   1.000
_cell.length_b   1.000
_cell.length_c   1.000
_cell.angle_alpha   90.00
_cell.angle_beta   90.00
_cell.angle_gamma   90.00
#
_symmetry.space_group_name_H-M   'P 1'
#
loop_
_entity.id
_entity.type
_entity.pdbx_description
1 polymer ?
#
loop_
_entity_poly.entity_id
_entity_poly.type
_entity_poly.pdbx_seq_one_letter_code
_entity_poly.pdbx_strand_id
1 'polypeptide(L)'
;MLPEDDANRQLANGFRLDPYLLNWKIQVLEEAGGWTKVLERFKKDLVVGMNRYSGRFVVLLIDFDDHLGRLAEVKSAIPVHLAERVFVLGALTEPECLTQAGLGSPEQIGLGLAKDCREGTDALWQHPLLGHNDPELKRLLQHVRPILFPSN
;
A
#
# COMPACT_ATOMS: atom_id res chain seq x y z
N MET A 1 2.44 1.09 -6.87
CA MET A 1 2.85 1.00 -5.47
C MET A 1 4.35 1.24 -5.39
N LEU A 2 4.80 2.01 -4.41
CA LEU A 2 6.21 2.31 -4.15
C LEU A 2 6.59 1.70 -2.80
N PRO A 3 7.27 0.55 -2.80
CA PRO A 3 7.67 -0.14 -1.57
C PRO A 3 8.96 0.46 -0.96
N GLU A 4 9.05 0.39 0.37
CA GLU A 4 10.23 0.79 1.12
C GLU A 4 11.40 -0.17 0.88
N ASP A 5 11.14 -1.47 0.99
CA ASP A 5 12.12 -2.53 0.91
C ASP A 5 11.62 -3.75 0.12
N ASP A 6 12.44 -4.81 0.06
CA ASP A 6 12.11 -6.03 -0.68
C ASP A 6 10.91 -6.78 -0.08
N ALA A 7 10.77 -6.82 1.24
CA ALA A 7 9.64 -7.49 1.89
C ALA A 7 8.32 -6.79 1.57
N ASN A 8 8.28 -5.46 1.60
CA ASN A 8 7.15 -4.66 1.15
C ASN A 8 6.86 -4.86 -0.34
N ARG A 9 7.90 -5.01 -1.17
CA ARG A 9 7.75 -5.31 -2.60
C ARG A 9 7.13 -6.69 -2.82
N GLN A 10 7.54 -7.69 -2.06
CA GLN A 10 6.96 -9.04 -2.13
C GLN A 10 5.49 -9.05 -1.72
N LEU A 11 5.10 -8.31 -0.67
CA LEU A 11 3.69 -8.09 -0.31
C LEU A 11 2.90 -7.48 -1.49
N ALA A 12 3.43 -6.43 -2.10
CA ALA A 12 2.80 -5.76 -3.23
C ALA A 12 2.68 -6.67 -4.45
N ASN A 13 3.69 -7.49 -4.73
CA ASN A 13 3.64 -8.50 -5.79
C ASN A 13 2.60 -9.58 -5.49
N GLY A 14 2.50 -10.02 -4.23
CA GLY A 14 1.46 -10.94 -3.78
C GLY A 14 0.06 -10.39 -4.00
N PHE A 15 -0.17 -9.11 -3.70
CA PHE A 15 -1.44 -8.43 -3.96
C PHE A 15 -1.85 -8.54 -5.44
N ARG A 16 -0.89 -8.47 -6.36
CA ARG A 16 -1.13 -8.60 -7.80
C ARG A 16 -1.49 -10.01 -8.26
N LEU A 17 -1.35 -11.03 -7.43
CA LEU A 17 -1.68 -12.41 -7.76
C LEU A 17 -3.19 -12.72 -7.66
N ASP A 18 -4.02 -11.81 -7.15
CA ASP A 18 -5.47 -12.02 -7.13
C ASP A 18 -5.98 -12.15 -8.57
N PRO A 19 -6.66 -13.26 -8.92
CA PRO A 19 -7.06 -13.55 -10.30
C PRO A 19 -8.15 -12.62 -10.85
N TYR A 20 -8.82 -11.87 -9.99
CA TYR A 20 -9.86 -10.91 -10.37
C TYR A 20 -9.36 -9.48 -10.45
N LEU A 21 -8.08 -9.26 -10.13
CA LEU A 21 -7.46 -7.95 -10.20
C LEU A 21 -7.10 -7.60 -11.65
N LEU A 22 -7.42 -6.39 -12.07
CA LEU A 22 -6.95 -5.86 -13.34
C LEU A 22 -5.47 -5.50 -13.27
N ASN A 23 -4.59 -6.50 -13.46
CA ASN A 23 -3.15 -6.38 -13.30
C ASN A 23 -2.50 -5.25 -14.11
N TRP A 24 -3.06 -4.90 -15.26
CA TRP A 24 -2.57 -3.81 -16.12
C TRP A 24 -2.88 -2.41 -15.54
N LYS A 25 -3.73 -2.33 -14.53
CA LYS A 25 -4.05 -1.09 -13.80
C LYS A 25 -3.10 -0.80 -12.64
N ILE A 26 -2.25 -1.75 -12.26
CA ILE A 26 -1.39 -1.64 -11.09
C ILE A 26 0.06 -1.92 -11.44
N GLN A 27 0.94 -1.08 -10.95
CA GLN A 27 2.39 -1.25 -11.09
C GLN A 27 3.04 -1.28 -9.71
N VAL A 28 3.91 -2.25 -9.49
CA VAL A 28 4.81 -2.29 -8.34
C VAL A 28 6.18 -1.81 -8.82
N LEU A 29 6.67 -0.76 -8.20
CA LEU A 29 7.99 -0.20 -8.47
C LEU A 29 9.06 -0.96 -7.69
N GLU A 30 10.31 -0.74 -8.04
CA GLU A 30 11.44 -1.22 -7.23
C GLU A 30 11.44 -0.53 -5.86
N GLU A 31 11.96 -1.20 -4.85
CA GLU A 31 12.07 -0.66 -3.50
C GLU A 31 12.96 0.58 -3.44
N ALA A 32 12.62 1.49 -2.55
CA ALA A 32 13.34 2.76 -2.39
C ALA A 32 14.56 2.64 -1.48
N GLY A 33 14.55 1.72 -0.52
CA GLY A 33 15.64 1.48 0.42
C GLY A 33 15.54 2.28 1.73
N GLY A 34 14.32 2.58 2.18
CA GLY A 34 14.00 3.26 3.43
C GLY A 34 12.81 4.21 3.28
N TRP A 35 12.06 4.46 4.36
CA TRP A 35 10.85 5.26 4.29
C TRP A 35 11.10 6.72 3.87
N THR A 36 12.23 7.32 4.26
CA THR A 36 12.62 8.67 3.81
C THR A 36 12.92 8.68 2.32
N LYS A 37 13.55 7.62 1.80
CA LYS A 37 13.81 7.45 0.37
C LYS A 37 12.52 7.19 -0.43
N VAL A 38 11.51 6.56 0.17
CA VAL A 38 10.17 6.47 -0.43
C VAL A 38 9.63 7.87 -0.70
N LEU A 39 9.72 8.79 0.28
CA LEU A 39 9.28 10.18 0.11
C LEU A 39 10.10 10.93 -0.94
N GLU A 40 11.41 10.77 -0.96
CA GLU A 40 12.29 11.39 -1.95
C GLU A 40 11.93 10.93 -3.37
N ARG A 41 11.79 9.61 -3.58
CA ARG A 41 11.38 9.05 -4.88
C ARG A 41 9.98 9.45 -5.27
N PHE A 42 9.04 9.45 -4.35
CA PHE A 42 7.69 9.92 -4.61
C PHE A 42 7.71 11.35 -5.16
N LYS A 43 8.39 12.27 -4.48
CA LYS A 43 8.48 13.68 -4.88
C LYS A 43 9.18 13.85 -6.23
N LYS A 44 10.28 13.12 -6.44
CA LYS A 44 11.10 13.24 -7.64
C LYS A 44 10.44 12.62 -8.87
N ASP A 45 9.91 11.40 -8.73
CA ASP A 45 9.56 10.56 -9.87
C ASP A 45 8.04 10.46 -10.13
N LEU A 46 7.20 10.62 -9.09
CA LEU A 46 5.76 10.33 -9.19
C LEU A 46 4.88 11.58 -9.23
N VAL A 47 5.25 12.65 -8.53
CA VAL A 47 4.44 13.87 -8.43
C VAL A 47 4.13 14.48 -9.80
N VAL A 48 5.11 14.55 -10.68
CA VAL A 48 4.93 15.10 -12.05
C VAL A 48 3.88 14.29 -12.82
N GLY A 49 3.95 12.96 -12.75
CA GLY A 49 2.97 12.09 -13.39
C GLY A 49 1.57 12.21 -12.78
N MET A 50 1.48 12.38 -11.46
CA MET A 50 0.20 12.59 -10.78
C MET A 50 -0.43 13.94 -11.12
N ASN A 51 0.38 14.98 -11.30
CA ASN A 51 -0.09 16.29 -11.76
C ASN A 51 -0.61 16.23 -13.20
N ARG A 52 0.03 15.42 -14.05
CA ARG A 52 -0.36 15.26 -15.45
C ARG A 52 -1.60 14.39 -15.63
N TYR A 53 -1.76 13.35 -14.81
CA TYR A 53 -2.84 12.36 -14.93
C TYR A 53 -3.69 12.32 -13.66
N SER A 54 -4.87 12.93 -13.70
CA SER A 54 -5.79 13.05 -12.56
C SER A 54 -6.31 11.69 -12.04
N GLY A 55 -6.35 10.67 -12.89
CA GLY A 55 -6.73 9.31 -12.51
C GLY A 55 -5.61 8.44 -11.92
N ARG A 56 -4.42 9.01 -11.70
CA ARG A 56 -3.29 8.26 -11.12
C ARG A 56 -3.35 8.31 -9.60
N PHE A 57 -3.28 7.14 -8.98
CA PHE A 57 -3.18 6.94 -7.54
C PHE A 57 -1.81 6.35 -7.18
N VAL A 58 -1.33 6.60 -5.98
CA VAL A 58 -0.07 6.06 -5.47
C VAL A 58 -0.30 5.47 -4.08
N VAL A 59 0.24 4.28 -3.86
CA VAL A 59 0.34 3.66 -2.54
C VAL A 59 1.81 3.64 -2.15
N LEU A 60 2.14 4.27 -1.04
CA LEU A 60 3.45 4.21 -0.40
C LEU A 60 3.38 3.09 0.64
N LEU A 61 4.23 2.09 0.49
CA LEU A 61 4.34 0.96 1.42
C LEU A 61 5.57 1.16 2.28
N ILE A 62 5.36 1.45 3.56
CA ILE A 62 6.43 1.76 4.52
C ILE A 62 6.29 0.91 5.79
N ASP A 63 7.40 0.69 6.47
CA ASP A 63 7.40 0.11 7.80
C ASP A 63 7.23 1.19 8.86
N PHE A 64 6.37 0.94 9.84
CA PHE A 64 6.09 1.92 10.89
C PHE A 64 7.06 1.82 12.06
N ASP A 65 7.81 0.71 12.22
CA ASP A 65 8.78 0.47 13.30
C ASP A 65 8.20 0.79 14.69
N ASP A 66 6.96 0.39 14.96
CA ASP A 66 6.17 0.73 16.16
C ASP A 66 6.00 2.24 16.41
N HIS A 67 6.23 3.07 15.38
CA HIS A 67 6.13 4.52 15.48
C HIS A 67 4.92 5.04 14.69
N LEU A 68 3.74 5.05 15.30
CA LEU A 68 2.48 5.50 14.66
C LEU A 68 2.52 6.96 14.20
N GLY A 69 3.33 7.81 14.81
CA GLY A 69 3.57 9.19 14.37
C GLY A 69 4.16 9.29 12.97
N ARG A 70 4.80 8.22 12.46
CA ARG A 70 5.36 8.16 11.10
C ARG A 70 4.30 8.39 10.02
N LEU A 71 3.07 7.91 10.22
CA LEU A 71 1.97 8.19 9.29
C LEU A 71 1.78 9.69 9.09
N ALA A 72 1.69 10.46 10.19
CA ALA A 72 1.53 11.91 10.13
C ALA A 72 2.73 12.59 9.48
N GLU A 73 3.96 12.14 9.77
CA GLU A 73 5.18 12.67 9.14
C GLU A 73 5.15 12.45 7.63
N VAL A 74 4.86 11.24 7.18
CA VAL A 74 4.78 10.92 5.74
C VAL A 74 3.67 11.72 5.07
N LYS A 75 2.48 11.77 5.66
CA LYS A 75 1.34 12.51 5.10
C LYS A 75 1.61 14.01 5.03
N SER A 76 2.32 14.59 5.99
CA SER A 76 2.70 16.01 5.96
C SER A 76 3.66 16.37 4.81
N ALA A 77 4.40 15.40 4.31
CA ALA A 77 5.33 15.58 3.21
C ALA A 77 4.67 15.42 1.82
N ILE A 78 3.42 14.96 1.76
CA ILE A 78 2.65 14.83 0.52
C ILE A 78 2.04 16.19 0.16
N PRO A 79 2.18 16.66 -1.10
CA PRO A 79 1.51 17.89 -1.54
C PRO A 79 0.00 17.84 -1.30
N VAL A 80 -0.58 18.88 -0.72
CA VAL A 80 -1.99 18.91 -0.30
C VAL A 80 -2.94 18.57 -1.45
N HIS A 81 -2.68 19.05 -2.66
CA HIS A 81 -3.51 18.79 -3.84
C HIS A 81 -3.44 17.32 -4.33
N LEU A 82 -2.49 16.52 -3.83
CA LEU A 82 -2.36 15.10 -4.14
C LEU A 82 -2.82 14.19 -3.00
N ALA A 83 -3.09 14.74 -1.82
CA ALA A 83 -3.36 13.97 -0.60
C ALA A 83 -4.48 12.94 -0.77
N GLU A 84 -5.54 13.27 -1.52
CA GLU A 84 -6.66 12.35 -1.77
C GLU A 84 -6.31 11.16 -2.69
N ARG A 85 -5.18 11.23 -3.38
CA ARG A 85 -4.74 10.19 -4.33
C ARG A 85 -3.47 9.46 -3.90
N VAL A 86 -2.98 9.74 -2.70
CA VAL A 86 -1.83 9.06 -2.09
C VAL A 86 -2.27 8.36 -0.82
N PHE A 87 -1.94 7.09 -0.71
CA PHE A 87 -2.24 6.24 0.44
C PHE A 87 -0.93 5.76 1.06
N VAL A 88 -0.89 5.70 2.38
CA VAL A 88 0.28 5.24 3.14
C VAL A 88 -0.14 4.01 3.92
N LEU A 89 0.41 2.88 3.58
CA LEU A 89 0.11 1.57 4.17
C LEU A 89 1.40 0.86 4.56
N GLY A 90 1.30 -0.07 5.49
CA GLY A 90 2.40 -0.94 5.85
C GLY A 90 2.20 -1.68 7.16
N ALA A 91 3.13 -2.54 7.53
CA ALA A 91 3.12 -3.23 8.81
C ALA A 91 3.44 -2.25 9.96
N LEU A 92 2.85 -2.50 11.14
CA LEU A 92 3.14 -1.72 12.35
C LEU A 92 4.63 -1.79 12.73
N THR A 93 5.23 -2.95 12.56
CA THR A 93 6.66 -3.20 12.69
C THR A 93 7.29 -3.32 11.31
N GLU A 94 7.49 -4.54 10.86
CA GLU A 94 8.05 -4.89 9.55
C GLU A 94 7.29 -6.12 8.97
N PRO A 95 7.27 -6.35 7.66
CA PRO A 95 6.50 -7.44 7.05
C PRO A 95 6.92 -8.83 7.52
N GLU A 96 8.17 -9.03 7.90
CA GLU A 96 8.70 -10.28 8.44
C GLU A 96 7.97 -10.73 9.71
N CYS A 97 7.52 -9.77 10.52
CA CYS A 97 6.72 -10.07 11.72
C CYS A 97 5.36 -10.69 11.37
N LEU A 98 4.77 -10.36 10.22
CA LEU A 98 3.55 -11.01 9.73
C LEU A 98 3.80 -12.49 9.39
N THR A 99 4.93 -12.77 8.73
CA THR A 99 5.35 -14.15 8.45
C THR A 99 5.63 -14.94 9.73
N GLN A 100 6.31 -14.33 10.68
CA GLN A 100 6.58 -14.92 12.01
C GLN A 100 5.29 -15.17 12.80
N ALA A 101 4.26 -14.35 12.60
CA ALA A 101 2.93 -14.56 13.18
C ALA A 101 2.13 -15.70 12.51
N GLY A 102 2.70 -16.39 11.54
CA GLY A 102 2.10 -17.54 10.89
C GLY A 102 1.11 -17.21 9.77
N LEU A 103 1.13 -15.99 9.25
CA LEU A 103 0.21 -15.55 8.18
C LEU A 103 0.63 -16.02 6.78
N GLY A 104 1.77 -16.65 6.64
CA GLY A 104 2.32 -17.17 5.39
C GLY A 104 3.50 -16.35 4.87
N SER A 105 3.92 -16.61 3.64
CA SER A 105 4.94 -15.82 2.95
C SER A 105 4.42 -14.40 2.66
N PRO A 106 5.30 -13.42 2.41
CA PRO A 106 4.87 -12.07 2.01
C PRO A 106 3.92 -12.08 0.82
N GLU A 107 4.15 -12.92 -0.17
CA GLU A 107 3.26 -13.04 -1.34
C GLU A 107 1.89 -13.62 -0.97
N GLN A 108 1.85 -14.62 -0.09
CA GLN A 108 0.58 -15.20 0.39
C GLN A 108 -0.23 -14.18 1.20
N ILE A 109 0.46 -13.40 2.03
CA ILE A 109 -0.15 -12.30 2.79
C ILE A 109 -0.69 -11.25 1.83
N GLY A 110 0.09 -10.82 0.86
CA GLY A 110 -0.33 -9.86 -0.17
C GLY A 110 -1.57 -10.31 -0.93
N LEU A 111 -1.62 -11.59 -1.34
CA LEU A 111 -2.80 -12.19 -1.98
C LEU A 111 -4.02 -12.17 -1.07
N GLY A 112 -3.84 -12.48 0.22
CA GLY A 112 -4.92 -12.42 1.22
C GLY A 112 -5.46 -11.00 1.40
N LEU A 113 -4.60 -10.00 1.45
CA LEU A 113 -4.98 -8.58 1.54
C LEU A 113 -5.76 -8.12 0.29
N ALA A 114 -5.37 -8.60 -0.90
CA ALA A 114 -6.10 -8.32 -2.14
C ALA A 114 -7.49 -8.94 -2.13
N LYS A 115 -7.61 -10.18 -1.65
CA LYS A 115 -8.89 -10.87 -1.49
C LYS A 115 -9.82 -10.10 -0.55
N ASP A 116 -9.34 -9.69 0.63
CA ASP A 116 -10.10 -8.86 1.55
C ASP A 116 -10.58 -7.57 0.90
N CYS A 117 -9.70 -6.86 0.18
CA CYS A 117 -10.07 -5.66 -0.57
C CYS A 117 -11.18 -5.94 -1.59
N ARG A 118 -11.07 -7.03 -2.34
CA ARG A 118 -12.05 -7.42 -3.36
C ARG A 118 -13.41 -7.77 -2.77
N GLU A 119 -13.41 -8.55 -1.71
CA GLU A 119 -14.63 -9.05 -1.05
C GLU A 119 -15.27 -8.02 -0.11
N GLY A 120 -14.55 -6.97 0.23
CA GLY A 120 -14.98 -5.98 1.22
C GLY A 120 -14.96 -6.55 2.64
N THR A 121 -14.08 -7.52 2.89
CA THR A 121 -13.78 -8.07 4.20
C THR A 121 -12.50 -7.42 4.76
N ASP A 122 -12.22 -7.65 6.01
CA ASP A 122 -11.07 -7.09 6.70
C ASP A 122 -10.36 -8.11 7.60
N ALA A 123 -10.60 -9.40 7.37
CA ALA A 123 -10.14 -10.48 8.24
C ALA A 123 -8.62 -10.42 8.47
N LEU A 124 -7.85 -10.18 7.41
CA LEU A 124 -6.39 -10.04 7.50
C LEU A 124 -5.98 -8.60 7.89
N TRP A 125 -6.69 -7.60 7.37
CA TRP A 125 -6.43 -6.19 7.69
C TRP A 125 -6.64 -5.85 9.18
N GLN A 126 -7.48 -6.59 9.91
CA GLN A 126 -7.68 -6.44 11.36
C GLN A 126 -6.58 -7.08 12.20
N HIS A 127 -5.63 -7.80 11.62
CA HIS A 127 -4.50 -8.33 12.38
C HIS A 127 -3.81 -7.18 13.15
N PRO A 128 -3.35 -7.41 14.42
CA PRO A 128 -2.75 -6.36 15.25
C PRO A 128 -1.61 -5.58 14.58
N LEU A 129 -0.85 -6.23 13.68
CA LEU A 129 0.23 -5.58 12.93
C LEU A 129 -0.25 -4.80 11.70
N LEU A 130 -1.53 -4.82 11.38
CA LEU A 130 -2.11 -4.16 10.20
C LEU A 130 -3.28 -3.22 10.51
N GLY A 131 -3.93 -3.37 11.67
CA GLY A 131 -5.16 -2.65 12.03
C GLY A 131 -5.02 -1.13 12.02
N HIS A 132 -3.83 -0.58 12.24
CA HIS A 132 -3.55 0.86 12.16
C HIS A 132 -3.74 1.45 10.76
N ASN A 133 -3.78 0.60 9.71
CA ASN A 133 -4.04 1.02 8.33
C ASN A 133 -5.51 1.39 8.06
N ASP A 134 -6.44 1.09 8.95
CA ASP A 134 -7.88 1.20 8.72
C ASP A 134 -8.33 2.54 8.10
N PRO A 135 -7.87 3.72 8.55
CA PRO A 135 -8.28 4.98 7.92
C PRO A 135 -7.82 5.12 6.47
N GLU A 136 -6.60 4.72 6.16
CA GLU A 136 -6.05 4.76 4.80
C GLU A 136 -6.70 3.68 3.91
N LEU A 137 -6.94 2.49 4.47
CA LEU A 137 -7.62 1.40 3.79
C LEU A 137 -9.04 1.80 3.36
N LYS A 138 -9.82 2.43 4.23
CA LYS A 138 -11.17 2.92 3.89
C LYS A 138 -11.16 3.87 2.70
N ARG A 139 -10.21 4.81 2.68
CA ARG A 139 -10.03 5.74 1.56
C ARG A 139 -9.64 4.98 0.28
N LEU A 140 -8.71 4.05 0.37
CA LEU A 140 -8.27 3.22 -0.76
C LEU A 140 -9.43 2.39 -1.33
N LEU A 141 -10.20 1.74 -0.48
CA LEU A 141 -11.36 0.95 -0.89
C LEU A 141 -12.41 1.81 -1.62
N GLN A 142 -12.64 3.02 -1.15
CA GLN A 142 -13.57 3.95 -1.77
C GLN A 142 -13.14 4.36 -3.19
N HIS A 143 -11.86 4.68 -3.39
CA HIS A 143 -11.37 5.31 -4.61
C HIS A 143 -10.69 4.34 -5.58
N VAL A 144 -10.03 3.31 -5.08
CA VAL A 144 -9.14 2.45 -5.88
C VAL A 144 -9.75 1.08 -6.15
N ARG A 145 -10.49 0.50 -5.19
CA ARG A 145 -11.13 -0.81 -5.36
C ARG A 145 -11.98 -0.90 -6.64
N PRO A 146 -12.85 0.07 -6.98
CA PRO A 146 -13.67 0.00 -8.20
C PRO A 146 -12.84 0.00 -9.49
N ILE A 147 -11.62 0.54 -9.44
CA ILE A 147 -10.68 0.58 -10.57
C ILE A 147 -9.98 -0.76 -10.75
N LEU A 148 -9.60 -1.38 -9.64
CA LEU A 148 -8.82 -2.62 -9.62
C LEU A 148 -9.69 -3.88 -9.73
N PHE A 149 -10.88 -3.86 -9.15
CA PHE A 149 -11.84 -4.96 -9.09
C PHE A 149 -13.21 -4.48 -9.58
N PRO A 150 -13.39 -4.25 -10.88
CA PRO A 150 -14.66 -3.80 -11.41
C PRO A 150 -15.73 -4.88 -11.18
N SER A 151 -16.92 -4.45 -10.78
CA SER A 151 -18.08 -5.33 -10.76
C SER A 151 -18.44 -5.69 -12.21
N ASN A 152 -18.61 -6.98 -12.46
CA ASN A 152 -19.16 -7.46 -13.75
C ASN A 152 -20.60 -7.05 -13.89
#